data_2bd6caff8a373b8fa2cb891f9ef10cf0
#
_entry.id   2bd6caff8a373b8fa2cb891f9ef10cf0
#
_cell.length_a   1.000
_cell.length_b   1.000
_cell.length_c   1.000
_cell.angle_alpha   90.00
_cell.angle_beta   90.00
_cell.angle_gamma   90.00
#
_symmetry.space_group_name_H-M   'P 1'
#
loop_
_entity.id
_entity.type
_entity.pdbx_description
1 polymer ?
#
loop_
_entity_poly.entity_id
_entity_poly.type
_entity_poly.pdbx_seq_one_letter_code
_entity_poly.pdbx_strand_id
1 'polypeptide(L)'
;MDPLVLLDQAVAQGKVPRSIATKVRKRMGVVQAAVERTESASGLRYPPYYVEPSLPCSKTGAEYGQMGALFARVIPTTVTGSVVILVQFSAALVAFGTKGTIEAVAAHEFTHYVDLVRKMSTKDITSDEVVTTLYEASFRDAEHTVAPKLIFSEKALISLISRKFRDDLVDAALSKKAGDLWVAKDLPIHWVGPEENTLKVPMAVVAASRFDPAVLAKLAEIQKARR
;
A
#
# COMPACT_ATOMS: atom_id res chain seq x y z
N MET A 1 -8.77 5.76 -13.63
CA MET A 1 -8.07 6.87 -12.92
C MET A 1 -6.65 6.92 -13.44
N ASP A 2 -6.13 8.08 -13.81
CA ASP A 2 -4.71 8.25 -14.14
C ASP A 2 -3.88 8.18 -12.84
N PRO A 3 -2.96 7.21 -12.69
CA PRO A 3 -2.18 7.05 -11.47
C PRO A 3 -1.20 8.20 -11.20
N LEU A 4 -0.97 9.09 -12.14
CA LEU A 4 -0.01 10.20 -12.01
C LEU A 4 -0.66 11.57 -11.75
N VAL A 5 -1.98 11.65 -11.66
CA VAL A 5 -2.70 12.93 -11.53
C VAL A 5 -2.21 13.79 -10.35
N LEU A 6 -1.98 13.18 -9.19
CA LEU A 6 -1.49 13.90 -8.00
C LEU A 6 -0.04 14.36 -8.16
N LEU A 7 0.79 13.55 -8.81
CA LEU A 7 2.18 13.92 -9.11
C LEU A 7 2.22 15.12 -10.06
N ASP A 8 1.37 15.14 -11.09
CA ASP A 8 1.30 16.23 -12.06
C ASP A 8 0.82 17.54 -11.41
N GLN A 9 -0.16 17.44 -10.52
CA GLN A 9 -0.61 18.57 -9.70
C GLN A 9 0.51 19.11 -8.80
N ALA A 10 1.25 18.23 -8.13
CA ALA A 10 2.36 18.63 -7.27
C ALA A 10 3.51 19.29 -8.06
N VAL A 11 3.78 18.85 -9.28
CA VAL A 11 4.75 19.49 -10.19
C VAL A 11 4.25 20.87 -10.63
N ALA A 12 2.97 20.98 -10.99
CA ALA A 12 2.38 22.26 -11.38
C ALA A 12 2.40 23.29 -10.25
N GLN A 13 2.29 22.82 -8.99
CA GLN A 13 2.38 23.64 -7.77
C GLN A 13 3.84 23.91 -7.33
N GLY A 14 4.84 23.41 -8.06
CA GLY A 14 6.25 23.57 -7.70
C GLY A 14 6.71 22.76 -6.48
N LYS A 15 5.86 21.88 -5.94
CA LYS A 15 6.17 21.05 -4.75
C LYS A 15 7.12 19.90 -5.06
N VAL A 16 7.09 19.40 -6.29
CA VAL A 16 7.95 18.30 -6.75
C VAL A 16 8.71 18.73 -7.99
N PRO A 17 10.05 18.57 -8.04
CA PRO A 17 10.85 18.90 -9.21
C PRO A 17 10.45 18.08 -10.44
N ARG A 18 10.45 18.71 -11.62
CA ARG A 18 10.19 18.04 -12.90
C ARG A 18 11.10 16.83 -13.14
N SER A 19 12.33 16.87 -12.66
CA SER A 19 13.30 15.77 -12.77
C SER A 19 12.84 14.50 -12.06
N ILE A 20 12.22 14.64 -10.88
CA ILE A 20 11.61 13.52 -10.13
C ILE A 20 10.41 12.96 -10.89
N ALA A 21 9.50 13.83 -11.32
CA ALA A 21 8.32 13.40 -12.08
C ALA A 21 8.70 12.69 -13.39
N THR A 22 9.68 13.20 -14.12
CA THR A 22 10.20 12.53 -15.33
C THR A 22 10.73 11.15 -15.02
N LYS A 23 11.44 11.00 -13.89
CA LYS A 23 11.97 9.71 -13.46
C LYS A 23 10.86 8.73 -13.07
N VAL A 24 9.84 9.20 -12.36
CA VAL A 24 8.65 8.42 -12.02
C VAL A 24 7.96 7.94 -13.31
N ARG A 25 7.64 8.84 -14.23
CA ARG A 25 6.98 8.49 -15.51
C ARG A 25 7.74 7.43 -16.30
N LYS A 26 9.07 7.57 -16.41
CA LYS A 26 9.92 6.57 -17.09
C LYS A 26 9.84 5.18 -16.45
N ARG A 27 9.47 5.09 -15.19
CA ARG A 27 9.45 3.86 -14.42
C ARG A 27 8.05 3.30 -14.13
N MET A 28 6.99 3.98 -14.59
CA MET A 28 5.63 3.47 -14.42
C MET A 28 5.41 2.09 -15.03
N GLY A 29 6.12 1.76 -16.12
CA GLY A 29 6.09 0.41 -16.68
C GLY A 29 6.60 -0.68 -15.71
N VAL A 30 7.49 -0.33 -14.78
CA VAL A 30 7.94 -1.27 -13.74
C VAL A 30 6.82 -1.50 -12.70
N VAL A 31 6.10 -0.44 -12.32
CA VAL A 31 4.94 -0.55 -11.42
C VAL A 31 3.84 -1.38 -12.08
N GLN A 32 3.53 -1.09 -13.34
CA GLN A 32 2.52 -1.83 -14.09
C GLN A 32 2.88 -3.32 -14.20
N ALA A 33 4.12 -3.65 -14.53
CA ALA A 33 4.58 -5.04 -14.58
C ALA A 33 4.51 -5.74 -13.21
N ALA A 34 4.75 -5.00 -12.11
CA ALA A 34 4.61 -5.52 -10.75
C ALA A 34 3.14 -5.82 -10.39
N VAL A 35 2.23 -4.94 -10.79
CA VAL A 35 0.78 -5.13 -10.66
C VAL A 35 0.32 -6.34 -11.46
N GLU A 36 0.67 -6.42 -12.75
CA GLU A 36 0.32 -7.55 -13.64
C GLU A 36 0.85 -8.89 -13.12
N ARG A 37 2.08 -8.89 -12.57
CA ARG A 37 2.65 -10.07 -11.93
C ARG A 37 1.86 -10.49 -10.69
N THR A 38 1.44 -9.53 -9.87
CA THR A 38 0.62 -9.75 -8.67
C THR A 38 -0.74 -10.32 -9.05
N GLU A 39 -1.39 -9.77 -10.07
CA GLU A 39 -2.65 -10.27 -10.61
C GLU A 39 -2.51 -11.70 -11.16
N SER A 40 -1.48 -11.96 -11.96
CA SER A 40 -1.21 -13.28 -12.51
C SER A 40 -0.94 -14.33 -11.43
N ALA A 41 -0.16 -13.97 -10.40
CA ALA A 41 0.19 -14.87 -9.30
C ALA A 41 -0.98 -15.14 -8.35
N SER A 42 -1.91 -14.22 -8.20
CA SER A 42 -3.09 -14.34 -7.32
C SER A 42 -4.34 -14.85 -8.03
N GLY A 43 -4.43 -14.65 -9.34
CA GLY A 43 -5.67 -14.84 -10.12
C GLY A 43 -6.75 -13.78 -9.82
N LEU A 44 -6.38 -12.68 -9.17
CA LEU A 44 -7.30 -11.64 -8.73
C LEU A 44 -6.90 -10.29 -9.33
N ARG A 45 -7.85 -9.38 -9.47
CA ARG A 45 -7.59 -8.01 -9.92
C ARG A 45 -6.92 -7.19 -8.80
N TYR A 46 -5.93 -6.39 -9.19
CA TYR A 46 -5.31 -5.41 -8.32
C TYR A 46 -6.27 -4.24 -8.07
N PRO A 47 -6.34 -3.71 -6.84
CA PRO A 47 -7.15 -2.52 -6.57
C PRO A 47 -6.62 -1.30 -7.35
N PRO A 48 -7.46 -0.26 -7.55
CA PRO A 48 -6.98 0.98 -8.14
C PRO A 48 -5.80 1.54 -7.35
N TYR A 49 -4.83 2.12 -8.04
CA TYR A 49 -3.62 2.67 -7.41
C TYR A 49 -3.24 4.02 -7.99
N TYR A 50 -2.44 4.75 -7.22
CA TYR A 50 -1.88 6.03 -7.64
C TYR A 50 -0.50 6.28 -7.04
N VAL A 51 0.22 7.26 -7.60
CA VAL A 51 1.53 7.69 -7.10
C VAL A 51 1.34 8.94 -6.24
N GLU A 52 1.72 8.80 -4.97
CA GLU A 52 1.73 9.88 -4.00
C GLU A 52 3.01 10.72 -4.16
N PRO A 53 2.91 12.02 -4.45
CA PRO A 53 4.07 12.87 -4.60
C PRO A 53 4.86 13.10 -3.31
N SER A 54 4.21 13.06 -2.15
CA SER A 54 4.89 13.16 -0.86
C SER A 54 5.51 11.81 -0.45
N LEU A 55 6.48 11.83 0.48
CA LEU A 55 6.95 10.64 1.16
C LEU A 55 6.18 10.48 2.46
N PRO A 56 5.30 9.49 2.59
CA PRO A 56 4.66 9.20 3.86
C PRO A 56 5.70 8.71 4.86
N CYS A 57 5.71 9.27 6.06
CA CYS A 57 6.63 8.90 7.14
C CYS A 57 5.85 8.69 8.44
N SER A 58 6.16 7.62 9.16
CA SER A 58 5.57 7.36 10.45
C SER A 58 6.12 8.31 11.52
N LYS A 59 5.24 8.90 12.32
CA LYS A 59 5.61 9.70 13.49
C LYS A 59 6.24 8.84 14.58
N THR A 60 5.86 7.58 14.70
CA THR A 60 6.36 6.67 15.74
C THR A 60 7.86 6.39 15.62
N GLY A 61 8.41 6.41 14.40
CA GLY A 61 9.86 6.26 14.17
C GLY A 61 10.65 7.53 14.48
N ALA A 62 10.03 8.71 14.41
CA ALA A 62 10.70 9.99 14.61
C ALA A 62 11.14 10.20 16.08
N GLU A 63 10.42 9.64 17.05
CA GLU A 63 10.76 9.70 18.47
C GLU A 63 12.09 8.97 18.78
N TYR A 64 12.49 8.02 17.94
CA TYR A 64 13.75 7.27 18.05
C TYR A 64 14.82 7.75 17.07
N GLY A 65 14.64 8.91 16.44
CA GLY A 65 15.59 9.46 15.46
C GLY A 65 15.64 8.69 14.14
N GLN A 66 14.71 7.77 13.90
CA GLN A 66 14.60 7.02 12.66
C GLN A 66 13.37 7.47 11.88
N MET A 67 13.56 7.84 10.62
CA MET A 67 12.48 8.15 9.72
C MET A 67 11.88 6.85 9.18
N GLY A 68 10.72 6.46 9.71
CA GLY A 68 9.96 5.32 9.21
C GLY A 68 9.27 5.67 7.90
N ALA A 69 10.00 5.60 6.77
CA ALA A 69 9.41 5.86 5.45
C ALA A 69 8.47 4.75 5.02
N LEU A 70 7.23 5.12 4.67
CA LEU A 70 6.23 4.23 4.11
C LEU A 70 6.28 4.33 2.59
N PHE A 71 6.79 3.32 1.93
CA PHE A 71 6.94 3.35 0.48
C PHE A 71 5.65 3.05 -0.27
N ALA A 72 4.71 2.36 0.36
CA ALA A 72 3.33 2.19 -0.12
C ALA A 72 2.40 1.97 1.06
N ARG A 73 1.10 2.07 0.82
CA ARG A 73 0.06 1.73 1.79
C ARG A 73 -1.29 1.49 1.13
N VAL A 74 -2.14 0.72 1.78
CA VAL A 74 -3.54 0.51 1.39
C VAL A 74 -4.39 1.56 2.10
N ILE A 75 -5.21 2.27 1.33
CA ILE A 75 -6.06 3.37 1.85
C ILE A 75 -7.52 3.06 1.51
N PRO A 76 -8.37 2.78 2.50
CA PRO A 76 -9.81 2.81 2.30
C PRO A 76 -10.29 4.26 2.21
N THR A 77 -11.15 4.54 1.26
CA THR A 77 -11.80 5.84 1.08
C THR A 77 -13.27 5.67 0.79
N THR A 78 -14.07 6.71 0.98
CA THR A 78 -15.49 6.68 0.66
C THR A 78 -15.75 7.45 -0.62
N VAL A 79 -16.35 6.81 -1.59
CA VAL A 79 -16.77 7.42 -2.86
C VAL A 79 -18.24 7.10 -3.09
N THR A 80 -19.06 8.13 -3.26
CA THR A 80 -20.51 7.98 -3.51
C THR A 80 -21.24 7.01 -2.58
N GLY A 81 -20.89 7.04 -1.27
CA GLY A 81 -21.54 6.20 -0.26
C GLY A 81 -21.07 4.73 -0.23
N SER A 82 -19.99 4.40 -0.91
CA SER A 82 -19.36 3.08 -0.89
C SER A 82 -17.89 3.17 -0.53
N VAL A 83 -17.35 2.14 0.12
CA VAL A 83 -15.91 2.05 0.37
C VAL A 83 -15.20 1.67 -0.91
N VAL A 84 -14.19 2.44 -1.26
CA VAL A 84 -13.21 2.11 -2.30
C VAL A 84 -11.85 1.96 -1.65
N ILE A 85 -11.15 0.89 -1.95
CA ILE A 85 -9.82 0.61 -1.43
C ILE A 85 -8.81 0.94 -2.51
N LEU A 86 -7.84 1.80 -2.19
CA LEU A 86 -6.80 2.27 -3.10
C LEU A 86 -5.43 1.81 -2.58
N VAL A 87 -4.50 1.56 -3.50
CA VAL A 87 -3.08 1.41 -3.15
C VAL A 87 -2.34 2.69 -3.52
N GLN A 88 -1.63 3.24 -2.57
CA GLN A 88 -0.78 4.40 -2.72
C GLN A 88 0.68 3.95 -2.83
N PHE A 89 1.37 4.30 -3.93
CA PHE A 89 2.81 4.13 -4.06
C PHE A 89 3.50 5.48 -3.91
N SER A 90 4.52 5.58 -3.07
CA SER A 90 5.27 6.85 -2.97
C SER A 90 6.08 7.11 -4.26
N ALA A 91 6.17 8.37 -4.66
CA ALA A 91 7.03 8.77 -5.77
C ALA A 91 8.51 8.39 -5.54
N ALA A 92 8.95 8.33 -4.26
CA ALA A 92 10.28 7.87 -3.89
C ALA A 92 10.51 6.40 -4.25
N LEU A 93 9.55 5.52 -3.94
CA LEU A 93 9.60 4.11 -4.34
C LEU A 93 9.71 3.97 -5.85
N VAL A 94 8.82 4.63 -6.58
CA VAL A 94 8.77 4.50 -8.04
C VAL A 94 10.06 5.05 -8.67
N ALA A 95 10.55 6.20 -8.21
CA ALA A 95 11.75 6.83 -8.77
C ALA A 95 13.04 6.07 -8.47
N PHE A 96 13.18 5.43 -7.29
CA PHE A 96 14.46 4.94 -6.80
C PHE A 96 14.47 3.47 -6.38
N GLY A 97 13.32 2.85 -6.13
CA GLY A 97 13.22 1.43 -5.79
C GLY A 97 13.79 0.53 -6.90
N THR A 98 14.38 -0.60 -6.53
CA THR A 98 14.74 -1.63 -7.52
C THR A 98 13.46 -2.26 -8.08
N LYS A 99 13.56 -2.94 -9.25
CA LYS A 99 12.43 -3.71 -9.79
C LYS A 99 11.89 -4.69 -8.74
N GLY A 100 12.79 -5.48 -8.11
CA GLY A 100 12.39 -6.45 -7.08
C GLY A 100 11.78 -5.80 -5.83
N THR A 101 12.19 -4.58 -5.45
CA THR A 101 11.57 -3.85 -4.35
C THR A 101 10.15 -3.42 -4.71
N ILE A 102 9.93 -2.88 -5.92
CA ILE A 102 8.60 -2.48 -6.39
C ILE A 102 7.68 -3.70 -6.49
N GLU A 103 8.16 -4.83 -7.02
CA GLU A 103 7.39 -6.08 -7.11
C GLU A 103 7.01 -6.61 -5.71
N ALA A 104 7.96 -6.62 -4.77
CA ALA A 104 7.68 -7.06 -3.40
C ALA A 104 6.66 -6.16 -2.70
N VAL A 105 6.81 -4.83 -2.82
CA VAL A 105 5.90 -3.85 -2.24
C VAL A 105 4.50 -3.98 -2.84
N ALA A 106 4.38 -4.05 -4.17
CA ALA A 106 3.08 -4.20 -4.82
C ALA A 106 2.34 -5.47 -4.34
N ALA A 107 3.04 -6.61 -4.28
CA ALA A 107 2.44 -7.84 -3.82
C ALA A 107 2.13 -7.83 -2.31
N HIS A 108 2.95 -7.17 -1.49
CA HIS A 108 2.72 -7.00 -0.07
C HIS A 108 1.47 -6.15 0.21
N GLU A 109 1.35 -4.99 -0.42
CA GLU A 109 0.15 -4.14 -0.31
C GLU A 109 -1.12 -4.89 -0.79
N PHE A 110 -0.97 -5.77 -1.77
CA PHE A 110 -2.08 -6.62 -2.18
C PHE A 110 -2.53 -7.59 -1.09
N THR A 111 -1.62 -8.09 -0.24
CA THR A 111 -2.03 -8.91 0.93
C THR A 111 -2.82 -8.10 1.94
N HIS A 112 -2.45 -6.84 2.18
CA HIS A 112 -3.20 -5.92 3.02
C HIS A 112 -4.58 -5.61 2.42
N TYR A 113 -4.67 -5.39 1.11
CA TYR A 113 -5.95 -5.22 0.42
C TYR A 113 -6.88 -6.41 0.65
N VAL A 114 -6.40 -7.64 0.44
CA VAL A 114 -7.19 -8.86 0.62
C VAL A 114 -7.64 -9.02 2.08
N ASP A 115 -6.76 -8.72 3.04
CA ASP A 115 -7.10 -8.78 4.47
C ASP A 115 -8.13 -7.72 4.86
N LEU A 116 -8.01 -6.52 4.31
CA LEU A 116 -8.98 -5.44 4.53
C LEU A 116 -10.36 -5.81 3.99
N VAL A 117 -10.44 -6.36 2.76
CA VAL A 117 -11.69 -6.89 2.20
C VAL A 117 -12.26 -7.98 3.10
N ARG A 118 -11.42 -8.89 3.64
CA ARG A 118 -11.85 -9.91 4.59
C ARG A 118 -12.50 -9.29 5.82
N LYS A 119 -11.82 -8.36 6.48
CA LYS A 119 -12.32 -7.68 7.70
C LYS A 119 -13.65 -6.97 7.44
N MET A 120 -13.74 -6.24 6.32
CA MET A 120 -14.95 -5.50 5.96
C MET A 120 -16.11 -6.40 5.55
N SER A 121 -15.85 -7.50 4.84
CA SER A 121 -16.90 -8.42 4.37
C SER A 121 -17.48 -9.30 5.48
N THR A 122 -16.67 -9.66 6.47
CA THR A 122 -17.10 -10.50 7.60
C THR A 122 -17.80 -9.72 8.70
N LYS A 123 -17.86 -8.39 8.59
CA LYS A 123 -18.34 -7.49 9.65
C LYS A 123 -17.63 -7.72 11.00
N ASP A 124 -16.43 -8.27 10.98
CA ASP A 124 -15.54 -8.37 12.16
C ASP A 124 -15.08 -7.01 12.69
N ILE A 125 -15.87 -6.00 12.34
CA ILE A 125 -15.67 -4.61 12.69
C ILE A 125 -16.61 -4.35 13.86
N THR A 126 -16.11 -4.49 15.06
CA THR A 126 -16.89 -4.37 16.29
C THR A 126 -17.13 -2.93 16.73
N SER A 127 -16.61 -1.93 16.00
CA SER A 127 -16.80 -0.51 16.34
C SER A 127 -16.82 0.37 15.09
N ASP A 128 -17.34 1.59 15.21
CA ASP A 128 -17.25 2.65 14.18
C ASP A 128 -15.81 3.06 13.82
N GLU A 129 -14.84 2.44 14.48
CA GLU A 129 -13.40 2.64 14.35
C GLU A 129 -12.74 1.51 13.57
N VAL A 130 -13.08 1.37 12.29
CA VAL A 130 -12.38 0.45 11.35
C VAL A 130 -10.87 0.68 11.31
N VAL A 131 -10.40 1.69 11.91
CA VAL A 131 -9.21 2.40 11.52
C VAL A 131 -8.04 2.21 12.43
N THR A 132 -8.22 2.16 13.71
CA THR A 132 -7.10 1.93 14.65
C THR A 132 -6.45 0.58 14.36
N THR A 133 -7.27 -0.41 14.03
CA THR A 133 -6.80 -1.75 13.68
C THR A 133 -6.07 -1.80 12.33
N LEU A 134 -6.45 -0.97 11.37
CA LEU A 134 -5.78 -0.90 10.06
C LEU A 134 -4.41 -0.23 10.15
N TYR A 135 -4.29 0.80 10.96
CA TYR A 135 -3.03 1.48 11.22
C TYR A 135 -2.05 0.57 11.96
N GLU A 136 -2.48 -0.07 13.05
CA GLU A 136 -1.65 -1.01 13.79
C GLU A 136 -1.24 -2.22 12.94
N ALA A 137 -2.12 -2.71 12.07
CA ALA A 137 -1.79 -3.78 11.14
C ALA A 137 -0.79 -3.35 10.07
N SER A 138 -0.82 -2.10 9.62
CA SER A 138 0.16 -1.56 8.66
C SER A 138 1.56 -1.41 9.26
N PHE A 139 1.67 -1.25 10.57
CA PHE A 139 2.95 -1.08 11.28
C PHE A 139 3.44 -2.35 12.00
N ARG A 140 2.55 -3.27 12.35
CA ARG A 140 2.88 -4.59 12.95
C ARG A 140 2.73 -5.71 11.93
N ASP A 141 3.39 -5.60 10.88
CA ASP A 141 3.17 -6.10 9.55
C ASP A 141 3.07 -7.62 9.36
N ALA A 142 3.67 -8.44 10.17
CA ALA A 142 3.84 -9.85 9.82
C ALA A 142 2.74 -10.79 10.35
N GLU A 143 2.08 -10.45 11.45
CA GLU A 143 1.26 -11.43 12.19
C GLU A 143 -0.23 -11.40 11.82
N HIS A 144 -0.73 -10.33 11.20
CA HIS A 144 -2.16 -10.10 11.02
C HIS A 144 -2.66 -10.11 9.57
N THR A 145 -1.77 -10.20 8.58
CA THR A 145 -2.17 -10.28 7.18
C THR A 145 -2.47 -11.70 6.73
N VAL A 146 -3.23 -11.83 5.65
CA VAL A 146 -3.40 -13.12 4.99
C VAL A 146 -2.05 -13.57 4.44
N ALA A 147 -1.58 -14.74 4.87
CA ALA A 147 -0.26 -15.22 4.50
C ALA A 147 -0.10 -15.30 2.97
N PRO A 148 1.01 -14.77 2.40
CA PRO A 148 1.21 -14.71 0.94
C PRO A 148 1.00 -16.04 0.22
N LYS A 149 1.39 -17.16 0.84
CA LYS A 149 1.22 -18.52 0.29
C LYS A 149 -0.24 -18.94 0.07
N LEU A 150 -1.19 -18.28 0.72
CA LEU A 150 -2.62 -18.54 0.56
C LEU A 150 -3.24 -17.72 -0.58
N ILE A 151 -2.55 -16.64 -0.98
CA ILE A 151 -3.00 -15.73 -2.03
C ILE A 151 -2.29 -16.05 -3.34
N PHE A 152 -0.96 -16.20 -3.32
CA PHE A 152 -0.14 -16.33 -4.51
C PHE A 152 0.24 -17.78 -4.82
N SER A 153 0.21 -18.13 -6.11
CA SER A 153 0.68 -19.42 -6.64
C SER A 153 2.19 -19.40 -6.98
N GLU A 154 2.77 -18.22 -7.22
CA GLU A 154 4.17 -18.05 -7.65
C GLU A 154 5.14 -18.08 -6.46
N LYS A 155 5.87 -19.19 -6.31
CA LYS A 155 6.85 -19.39 -5.22
C LYS A 155 7.95 -18.32 -5.20
N ALA A 156 8.40 -17.85 -6.36
CA ALA A 156 9.45 -16.83 -6.47
C ALA A 156 8.96 -15.47 -5.90
N LEU A 157 7.69 -15.10 -6.16
CA LEU A 157 7.08 -13.89 -5.62
C LEU A 157 6.91 -14.01 -4.10
N ILE A 158 6.43 -15.15 -3.59
CA ILE A 158 6.31 -15.42 -2.16
C ILE A 158 7.67 -15.28 -1.46
N SER A 159 8.71 -15.90 -2.01
CA SER A 159 10.07 -15.79 -1.48
C SER A 159 10.61 -14.36 -1.52
N LEU A 160 10.28 -13.61 -2.56
CA LEU A 160 10.67 -12.21 -2.69
C LEU A 160 10.03 -11.35 -1.61
N ILE A 161 8.72 -11.51 -1.35
CA ILE A 161 7.99 -10.83 -0.28
C ILE A 161 8.64 -11.17 1.06
N SER A 162 8.75 -12.46 1.40
CA SER A 162 9.30 -12.92 2.67
C SER A 162 10.72 -12.41 2.93
N ARG A 163 11.55 -12.30 1.88
CA ARG A 163 12.91 -11.78 2.00
C ARG A 163 12.95 -10.27 2.25
N LYS A 164 12.06 -9.52 1.59
CA LYS A 164 12.02 -8.06 1.66
C LYS A 164 11.35 -7.54 2.93
N PHE A 165 10.41 -8.31 3.49
CA PHE A 165 9.61 -7.94 4.66
C PHE A 165 9.90 -8.81 5.89
N ARG A 166 11.10 -9.41 5.96
CA ARG A 166 11.49 -10.28 7.08
C ARG A 166 11.59 -9.52 8.41
N ASP A 167 12.13 -8.29 8.34
CA ASP A 167 12.45 -7.46 9.49
C ASP A 167 11.96 -6.02 9.22
N ASP A 168 10.67 -5.85 8.92
CA ASP A 168 10.11 -4.64 8.31
C ASP A 168 10.77 -4.35 6.95
N LEU A 169 10.18 -3.58 6.04
CA LEU A 169 10.76 -3.39 4.72
C LEU A 169 12.16 -2.78 4.80
N VAL A 170 13.19 -3.61 4.76
CA VAL A 170 14.57 -3.14 4.75
C VAL A 170 15.11 -3.11 3.32
N ASP A 171 14.86 -1.99 2.62
CA ASP A 171 15.67 -1.60 1.47
C ASP A 171 16.54 -0.41 1.89
N ALA A 172 17.68 -0.72 2.54
CA ALA A 172 18.59 0.29 3.07
C ALA A 172 19.06 1.30 2.01
N ALA A 173 19.22 0.83 0.76
CA ALA A 173 19.60 1.69 -0.35
C ALA A 173 18.45 2.65 -0.74
N LEU A 174 17.21 2.18 -0.72
CA LEU A 174 16.04 3.01 -0.98
C LEU A 174 15.82 3.99 0.18
N SER A 175 15.87 3.54 1.42
CA SER A 175 15.71 4.38 2.61
C SER A 175 16.75 5.49 2.67
N LYS A 176 18.03 5.16 2.39
CA LYS A 176 19.09 6.15 2.28
C LYS A 176 18.82 7.18 1.18
N LYS A 177 18.47 6.73 -0.03
CA LYS A 177 18.14 7.64 -1.14
C LYS A 177 16.90 8.48 -0.86
N ALA A 178 15.88 7.93 -0.22
CA ALA A 178 14.71 8.69 0.19
C ALA A 178 15.09 9.77 1.22
N GLY A 179 15.88 9.42 2.24
CA GLY A 179 16.41 10.40 3.21
C GLY A 179 17.25 11.47 2.55
N ASP A 180 18.28 11.09 1.78
CA ASP A 180 19.23 12.02 1.16
C ASP A 180 18.56 12.95 0.13
N LEU A 181 17.56 12.48 -0.60
CA LEU A 181 16.93 13.24 -1.68
C LEU A 181 15.63 13.93 -1.25
N TRP A 182 14.80 13.28 -0.44
CA TRP A 182 13.54 13.90 0.00
C TRP A 182 13.75 14.90 1.12
N VAL A 183 14.51 14.54 2.15
CA VAL A 183 14.78 15.42 3.29
C VAL A 183 15.75 16.52 2.91
N ALA A 184 16.89 16.18 2.28
CA ALA A 184 17.93 17.15 1.94
C ALA A 184 17.51 18.16 0.86
N LYS A 185 16.49 17.87 0.05
CA LYS A 185 15.96 18.76 -0.98
C LYS A 185 14.62 19.41 -0.62
N ASP A 186 14.22 19.28 0.63
CA ASP A 186 12.94 19.82 1.13
C ASP A 186 11.74 19.39 0.27
N LEU A 187 11.74 18.11 -0.16
CA LEU A 187 10.62 17.53 -0.90
C LEU A 187 9.48 17.20 0.05
N PRO A 188 8.22 17.16 -0.43
CA PRO A 188 7.07 17.00 0.44
C PRO A 188 7.15 15.70 1.26
N ILE A 189 7.08 15.83 2.57
CA ILE A 189 6.95 14.73 3.53
C ILE A 189 5.56 14.82 4.14
N HIS A 190 4.87 13.70 4.19
CA HIS A 190 3.59 13.57 4.87
C HIS A 190 3.78 12.73 6.14
N TRP A 191 3.68 13.37 7.29
CA TRP A 191 3.79 12.68 8.57
C TRP A 191 2.47 11.98 8.91
N VAL A 192 2.51 10.67 8.92
CA VAL A 192 1.37 9.81 9.19
C VAL A 192 1.34 9.49 10.68
N GLY A 193 0.32 9.96 11.37
CA GLY A 193 0.03 9.62 12.77
C GLY A 193 -1.18 8.69 12.89
N PRO A 194 -1.43 8.15 14.08
CA PRO A 194 -2.60 7.30 14.33
C PRO A 194 -3.92 7.96 13.92
N GLU A 195 -4.03 9.28 14.16
CA GLU A 195 -5.23 10.06 13.90
C GLU A 195 -5.52 10.29 12.42
N GLU A 196 -4.48 10.38 11.58
CA GLU A 196 -4.61 10.67 10.14
C GLU A 196 -4.99 9.45 9.30
N ASN A 197 -4.80 8.26 9.85
CA ASN A 197 -5.24 7.01 9.22
C ASN A 197 -6.63 6.59 9.69
N THR A 198 -7.28 7.44 10.51
CA THR A 198 -8.60 7.15 11.04
C THR A 198 -9.68 7.55 10.03
N LEU A 199 -9.97 6.68 9.06
CA LEU A 199 -11.18 6.80 8.26
C LEU A 199 -12.36 6.29 9.10
N LYS A 200 -13.16 7.16 9.63
CA LYS A 200 -14.44 6.81 10.24
C LYS A 200 -15.43 6.49 9.12
N VAL A 201 -15.67 5.22 8.88
CA VAL A 201 -16.64 4.77 7.89
C VAL A 201 -17.90 4.32 8.65
N PRO A 202 -19.05 4.97 8.47
CA PRO A 202 -20.31 4.51 9.05
C PRO A 202 -20.60 3.07 8.64
N MET A 203 -21.08 2.24 9.55
CA MET A 203 -21.43 0.83 9.27
C MET A 203 -22.40 0.69 8.10
N ALA A 204 -23.29 1.66 7.89
CA ALA A 204 -24.18 1.69 6.72
C ALA A 204 -23.41 1.76 5.39
N VAL A 205 -22.30 2.50 5.35
CA VAL A 205 -21.44 2.60 4.15
C VAL A 205 -20.69 1.28 3.91
N VAL A 206 -20.18 0.67 4.97
CA VAL A 206 -19.53 -0.66 4.87
C VAL A 206 -20.53 -1.70 4.38
N ALA A 207 -21.75 -1.72 4.91
CA ALA A 207 -22.81 -2.64 4.51
C ALA A 207 -23.28 -2.42 3.05
N ALA A 208 -23.21 -1.19 2.56
CA ALA A 208 -23.54 -0.86 1.18
C ALA A 208 -22.40 -1.14 0.19
N SER A 209 -21.18 -1.36 0.71
CA SER A 209 -19.99 -1.57 -0.13
C SER A 209 -20.02 -2.93 -0.83
N ARG A 210 -19.61 -2.92 -2.09
CA ARG A 210 -19.49 -4.12 -2.91
C ARG A 210 -18.02 -4.39 -3.18
N PHE A 211 -17.56 -5.54 -2.71
CA PHE A 211 -16.21 -6.02 -2.97
C PHE A 211 -16.20 -6.95 -4.19
N ASP A 212 -15.03 -7.09 -4.81
CA ASP A 212 -14.85 -7.97 -5.96
C ASP A 212 -15.27 -9.41 -5.60
N PRO A 213 -16.22 -10.01 -6.32
CA PRO A 213 -16.68 -11.38 -6.05
C PRO A 213 -15.57 -12.42 -6.11
N ALA A 214 -14.54 -12.23 -6.96
CA ALA A 214 -13.39 -13.12 -7.04
C ALA A 214 -12.55 -13.09 -5.75
N VAL A 215 -12.38 -11.91 -5.15
CA VAL A 215 -11.68 -11.77 -3.85
C VAL A 215 -12.49 -12.45 -2.75
N LEU A 216 -13.81 -12.27 -2.73
CA LEU A 216 -14.68 -12.92 -1.75
C LEU A 216 -14.66 -14.45 -1.88
N ALA A 217 -14.68 -14.97 -3.11
CA ALA A 217 -14.56 -16.41 -3.37
C ALA A 217 -13.21 -16.96 -2.87
N LYS A 218 -12.12 -16.25 -3.16
CA LYS A 218 -10.78 -16.62 -2.67
C LYS A 218 -10.70 -16.64 -1.15
N LEU A 219 -11.29 -15.65 -0.49
CA LEU A 219 -11.36 -15.60 0.97
C LEU A 219 -12.14 -16.78 1.55
N ALA A 220 -13.24 -17.17 0.92
CA ALA A 220 -14.01 -18.36 1.33
C ALA A 220 -13.21 -19.66 1.19
N GLU A 221 -12.40 -19.81 0.14
CA GLU A 221 -11.45 -20.93 -0.02
C GLU A 221 -10.41 -20.95 1.10
N ILE A 222 -9.81 -19.81 1.41
CA ILE A 222 -8.81 -19.66 2.48
C ILE A 222 -9.41 -20.06 3.85
N GLN A 223 -10.64 -19.64 4.13
CA GLN A 223 -11.33 -20.00 5.38
C GLN A 223 -11.61 -21.51 5.47
N LYS A 224 -12.00 -22.17 4.37
CA LYS A 224 -12.21 -23.63 4.34
C LYS A 224 -10.91 -24.40 4.56
N ALA A 225 -9.79 -23.92 4.04
CA ALA A 225 -8.48 -24.57 4.20
C ALA A 225 -7.87 -24.43 5.61
N ARG A 226 -8.42 -23.55 6.46
CA ARG A 226 -7.98 -23.34 7.86
C ARG A 226 -8.79 -24.17 8.88
N ARG A 227 -9.89 -24.77 8.46
CA ARG A 227 -10.71 -25.70 9.26
C ARG A 227 -10.26 -27.13 9.07
#